data_00639f41c78921f832afd849adf66c70
#
_entry.id   00639f41c78921f832afd849adf66c70
#
_cell.length_a   1.000
_cell.length_b   1.000
_cell.length_c   1.000
_cell.angle_alpha   90.00
_cell.angle_beta   90.00
_cell.angle_gamma   90.00
#
_symmetry.space_group_name_H-M   'P 1'
#
loop_
_entity.id
_entity.type
_entity.pdbx_description
1 polymer ?
#
loop_
_entity_poly.entity_id
_entity_poly.type
_entity_poly.pdbx_seq_one_letter_code
_entity_poly.pdbx_strand_id
1 'polypeptide(L)'
;MHKMADILESKNLVESITNIKPTIGIILGSGLGSFADTLEGAVHIPYSNIPHFAKSEAVGHSNELVIGSIGGKNVVAMKGRFHYYEGFTLDQVTFPVRLMKALGVEKLIITNACGAVNTDFSPGDLMLITDHINLTANNPLIGPNNPDLGVRFLDVSEVYNKALRSIVIGVAKAQNITLRQGVYAWWTGPTYETPAEIRMIRTLGADAVGMSTVPEALIARHAGIDTVGISCLTNMACGILDQPLSHEEVIETAEKVKATFIKLVAETISRF
;
A
#
# COMPACT_ATOMS: atom_id res chain seq x y z
N MET A 1 9.46 -18.34 1.76
CA MET A 1 10.58 -17.41 1.44
C MET A 1 10.70 -17.27 -0.05
N HIS A 2 10.80 -16.04 -0.55
CA HIS A 2 10.91 -15.76 -1.98
C HIS A 2 12.18 -16.38 -2.58
N LYS A 3 12.03 -17.01 -3.73
CA LYS A 3 13.15 -17.52 -4.51
C LYS A 3 13.48 -16.54 -5.64
N MET A 4 14.74 -16.27 -5.89
CA MET A 4 15.17 -15.40 -6.97
C MET A 4 14.68 -15.92 -8.34
N ALA A 5 14.68 -17.26 -8.53
CA ALA A 5 14.20 -17.86 -9.78
C ALA A 5 12.71 -17.51 -10.05
N ASP A 6 11.86 -17.57 -9.03
CA ASP A 6 10.43 -17.26 -9.16
C ASP A 6 10.22 -15.78 -9.51
N ILE A 7 11.02 -14.88 -8.91
CA ILE A 7 10.99 -13.44 -9.20
C ILE A 7 11.42 -13.16 -10.65
N LEU A 8 12.48 -13.82 -11.09
CA LEU A 8 13.00 -13.66 -12.47
C LEU A 8 12.03 -14.22 -13.51
N GLU A 9 11.34 -15.32 -13.23
CA GLU A 9 10.31 -15.87 -14.12
C GLU A 9 9.17 -14.87 -14.32
N SER A 10 8.64 -14.30 -13.23
CA SER A 10 7.61 -13.27 -13.31
C SER A 10 8.10 -12.00 -14.02
N LYS A 11 9.34 -11.58 -13.74
CA LYS A 11 9.96 -10.43 -14.42
C LYS A 11 10.04 -10.66 -15.93
N ASN A 12 10.56 -11.81 -16.35
CA ASN A 12 10.73 -12.13 -17.77
C ASN A 12 9.39 -12.13 -18.50
N LEU A 13 8.32 -12.63 -17.88
CA LEU A 13 6.98 -12.52 -18.45
C LEU A 13 6.58 -11.07 -18.66
N VAL A 14 6.67 -10.24 -17.62
CA VAL A 14 6.27 -8.82 -17.70
C VAL A 14 7.08 -8.09 -18.79
N GLU A 15 8.41 -8.31 -18.84
CA GLU A 15 9.29 -7.70 -19.83
C GLU A 15 9.07 -8.22 -21.26
N SER A 16 8.44 -9.40 -21.43
CA SER A 16 8.01 -9.90 -22.74
C SER A 16 6.77 -9.19 -23.28
N ILE A 17 5.95 -8.61 -22.39
CA ILE A 17 4.69 -7.94 -22.74
C ILE A 17 4.90 -6.44 -22.99
N THR A 18 5.82 -5.80 -22.23
CA THR A 18 6.07 -4.35 -22.34
C THR A 18 7.53 -4.00 -22.20
N ASN A 19 7.96 -2.98 -22.96
CA ASN A 19 9.31 -2.41 -22.87
C ASN A 19 9.40 -1.24 -21.88
N ILE A 20 8.28 -0.83 -21.24
CA ILE A 20 8.26 0.24 -20.26
C ILE A 20 9.03 -0.22 -19.01
N LYS A 21 10.03 0.55 -18.60
CA LYS A 21 10.81 0.29 -17.37
C LYS A 21 10.31 1.19 -16.26
N PRO A 22 9.52 0.67 -15.29
CA PRO A 22 9.00 1.47 -14.21
C PRO A 22 10.09 1.76 -13.19
N THR A 23 10.17 3.01 -12.74
CA THR A 23 11.00 3.43 -11.61
C THR A 23 10.18 3.70 -10.35
N ILE A 24 8.87 3.82 -10.51
CA ILE A 24 7.93 4.08 -9.42
C ILE A 24 6.90 2.95 -9.38
N GLY A 25 6.68 2.41 -8.19
CA GLY A 25 5.62 1.45 -7.89
C GLY A 25 4.48 2.12 -7.13
N ILE A 26 3.26 1.65 -7.34
CA ILE A 26 2.13 2.01 -6.50
C ILE A 26 1.28 0.78 -6.19
N ILE A 27 0.89 0.60 -4.92
CA ILE A 27 -0.07 -0.42 -4.49
C ILE A 27 -1.36 0.28 -4.14
N LEU A 28 -2.43 -0.02 -4.90
CA LEU A 28 -3.73 0.62 -4.76
C LEU A 28 -4.62 -0.19 -3.83
N GLY A 29 -5.08 0.45 -2.75
CA GLY A 29 -6.02 -0.12 -1.79
C GLY A 29 -7.47 -0.14 -2.27
N SER A 30 -8.36 -0.69 -1.45
CA SER A 30 -9.80 -0.78 -1.72
C SER A 30 -10.39 0.59 -2.05
N GLY A 31 -11.16 0.68 -3.14
CA GLY A 31 -11.77 1.92 -3.62
C GLY A 31 -10.83 2.89 -4.33
N LEU A 32 -9.49 2.64 -4.34
CA LEU A 32 -8.49 3.55 -4.91
C LEU A 32 -7.97 3.09 -6.28
N GLY A 33 -8.43 1.95 -6.78
CA GLY A 33 -7.94 1.30 -8.01
C GLY A 33 -8.05 2.15 -9.27
N SER A 34 -8.99 3.09 -9.33
CA SER A 34 -9.20 3.98 -10.47
C SER A 34 -8.02 4.91 -10.79
N PHE A 35 -7.06 5.07 -9.87
CA PHE A 35 -5.83 5.77 -10.20
C PHE A 35 -5.07 5.11 -11.38
N ALA A 36 -5.06 3.78 -11.45
CA ALA A 36 -4.39 3.06 -12.53
C ALA A 36 -4.95 3.40 -13.92
N ASP A 37 -6.22 3.81 -13.99
CA ASP A 37 -6.88 4.20 -15.25
C ASP A 37 -6.42 5.58 -15.77
N THR A 38 -5.64 6.32 -14.97
CA THR A 38 -5.03 7.61 -15.37
C THR A 38 -3.66 7.47 -16.02
N LEU A 39 -3.09 6.26 -16.05
CA LEU A 39 -1.78 6.02 -16.63
C LEU A 39 -1.86 6.05 -18.17
N GLU A 40 -1.00 6.85 -18.78
CA GLU A 40 -0.89 6.98 -20.24
C GLU A 40 -0.13 5.79 -20.84
N GLY A 41 -0.58 5.31 -21.99
CA GLY A 41 0.05 4.18 -22.69
C GLY A 41 0.02 2.89 -21.86
N ALA A 42 -0.97 2.73 -21.00
CA ALA A 42 -1.04 1.65 -20.04
C ALA A 42 -1.15 0.26 -20.68
N VAL A 43 -0.36 -0.68 -20.17
CA VAL A 43 -0.45 -2.11 -20.46
C VAL A 43 -1.01 -2.80 -19.22
N HIS A 44 -2.09 -3.55 -19.40
CA HIS A 44 -2.79 -4.28 -18.34
C HIS A 44 -2.41 -5.76 -18.37
N ILE A 45 -1.93 -6.28 -17.26
CA ILE A 45 -1.52 -7.68 -17.12
C ILE A 45 -2.33 -8.31 -15.97
N PRO A 46 -3.29 -9.20 -16.26
CA PRO A 46 -4.03 -9.91 -15.22
C PRO A 46 -3.08 -10.69 -14.29
N TYR A 47 -3.31 -10.66 -12.98
CA TYR A 47 -2.48 -11.38 -12.01
C TYR A 47 -2.42 -12.88 -12.31
N SER A 48 -3.50 -13.45 -12.83
CA SER A 48 -3.56 -14.86 -13.24
C SER A 48 -2.55 -15.24 -14.34
N ASN A 49 -2.04 -14.26 -15.09
CA ASN A 49 -1.05 -14.47 -16.13
C ASN A 49 0.38 -14.34 -15.60
N ILE A 50 0.56 -13.76 -14.41
CA ILE A 50 1.90 -13.55 -13.83
C ILE A 50 2.25 -14.78 -12.97
N PRO A 51 3.31 -15.52 -13.29
CA PRO A 51 3.75 -16.64 -12.47
C PRO A 51 3.92 -16.22 -11.00
N HIS A 52 3.60 -17.13 -10.09
CA HIS A 52 3.75 -16.95 -8.63
C HIS A 52 2.88 -15.87 -7.99
N PHE A 53 2.05 -15.13 -8.74
CA PHE A 53 1.05 -14.24 -8.16
C PHE A 53 -0.10 -15.07 -7.58
N ALA A 54 -0.59 -14.64 -6.41
CA ALA A 54 -1.83 -15.14 -5.87
C ALA A 54 -3.03 -14.59 -6.67
N LYS A 55 -4.19 -15.18 -6.47
CA LYS A 55 -5.46 -14.69 -7.01
C LYS A 55 -6.29 -14.20 -5.84
N SER A 56 -6.44 -12.89 -5.71
CA SER A 56 -7.30 -12.29 -4.67
C SER A 56 -8.77 -12.39 -5.09
N GLU A 57 -9.63 -12.69 -4.11
CA GLU A 57 -11.07 -12.64 -4.24
C GLU A 57 -11.66 -11.44 -3.46
N ALA A 58 -10.79 -10.56 -2.95
CA ALA A 58 -11.22 -9.39 -2.19
C ALA A 58 -12.08 -8.45 -3.06
N VAL A 59 -13.22 -8.04 -2.52
CA VAL A 59 -14.16 -7.14 -3.19
C VAL A 59 -13.50 -5.79 -3.50
N GLY A 60 -13.71 -5.30 -4.73
CA GLY A 60 -13.15 -4.02 -5.17
C GLY A 60 -11.73 -4.10 -5.76
N HIS A 61 -11.15 -5.31 -5.90
CA HIS A 61 -9.85 -5.53 -6.51
C HIS A 61 -10.00 -6.05 -7.95
N SER A 62 -9.36 -5.37 -8.91
CA SER A 62 -9.37 -5.78 -10.33
C SER A 62 -8.38 -6.89 -10.65
N ASN A 63 -7.41 -7.16 -9.76
CA ASN A 63 -6.36 -8.17 -9.95
C ASN A 63 -5.54 -7.97 -11.23
N GLU A 64 -5.09 -6.76 -11.47
CA GLU A 64 -4.26 -6.38 -12.61
C GLU A 64 -3.00 -5.64 -12.18
N LEU A 65 -1.89 -5.96 -12.84
CA LEU A 65 -0.69 -5.13 -12.85
C LEU A 65 -0.80 -4.19 -14.06
N VAL A 66 -0.78 -2.89 -13.82
CA VAL A 66 -0.91 -1.87 -14.86
C VAL A 66 0.42 -1.11 -14.97
N ILE A 67 1.02 -1.09 -16.16
CA ILE A 67 2.29 -0.41 -16.39
C ILE A 67 2.09 0.66 -17.46
N GLY A 68 2.39 1.91 -17.11
CA GLY A 68 2.21 3.05 -17.99
C GLY A 68 3.02 4.24 -17.52
N SER A 69 2.63 5.45 -17.94
CA SER A 69 3.30 6.68 -17.51
C SER A 69 2.31 7.72 -16.98
N ILE A 70 2.79 8.58 -16.10
CA ILE A 70 2.07 9.76 -15.63
C ILE A 70 3.07 10.84 -15.25
N GLY A 71 2.82 12.08 -15.66
CA GLY A 71 3.75 13.20 -15.38
C GLY A 71 5.17 12.96 -15.89
N GLY A 72 5.34 12.22 -16.98
CA GLY A 72 6.64 11.87 -17.56
C GLY A 72 7.42 10.79 -16.79
N LYS A 73 6.81 10.10 -15.83
CA LYS A 73 7.41 9.02 -15.05
C LYS A 73 6.77 7.68 -15.40
N ASN A 74 7.59 6.65 -15.52
CA ASN A 74 7.11 5.28 -15.72
C ASN A 74 6.70 4.66 -14.40
N VAL A 75 5.49 4.13 -14.34
CA VAL A 75 4.84 3.60 -13.14
C VAL A 75 4.38 2.18 -13.38
N VAL A 76 4.54 1.33 -12.36
CA VAL A 76 3.84 0.06 -12.24
C VAL A 76 2.84 0.14 -11.08
N ALA A 77 1.58 -0.10 -11.38
CA ALA A 77 0.48 -0.04 -10.42
C ALA A 77 -0.12 -1.43 -10.18
N MET A 78 -0.25 -1.81 -8.92
CA MET A 78 -1.12 -2.92 -8.52
C MET A 78 -2.55 -2.40 -8.39
N LYS A 79 -3.44 -2.77 -9.31
CA LYS A 79 -4.88 -2.47 -9.25
C LYS A 79 -5.60 -3.53 -8.41
N GLY A 80 -5.35 -3.48 -7.11
CA GLY A 80 -5.69 -4.46 -6.08
C GLY A 80 -4.44 -5.04 -5.41
N ARG A 81 -4.63 -5.64 -4.24
CA ARG A 81 -3.55 -6.23 -3.45
C ARG A 81 -3.97 -7.57 -2.85
N PHE A 82 -3.01 -8.31 -2.29
CA PHE A 82 -3.25 -9.51 -1.52
C PHE A 82 -3.29 -9.19 -0.03
N HIS A 83 -4.19 -9.83 0.72
CA HIS A 83 -4.30 -9.61 2.16
C HIS A 83 -4.01 -10.91 2.92
N TYR A 84 -3.42 -10.75 4.10
CA TYR A 84 -3.14 -11.87 4.99
C TYR A 84 -4.42 -12.59 5.44
N TYR A 85 -5.52 -11.83 5.64
CA TYR A 85 -6.81 -12.41 6.04
C TYR A 85 -7.48 -13.28 4.96
N GLU A 86 -7.05 -13.21 3.71
CA GLU A 86 -7.51 -14.11 2.64
C GLU A 86 -6.91 -15.52 2.74
N GLY A 87 -6.03 -15.75 3.74
CA GLY A 87 -5.33 -17.01 3.93
C GLY A 87 -4.00 -17.11 3.19
N PHE A 88 -3.56 -16.04 2.53
CA PHE A 88 -2.26 -15.98 1.89
C PHE A 88 -1.13 -15.91 2.92
N THR A 89 -0.03 -16.58 2.64
CA THR A 89 1.20 -16.39 3.39
C THR A 89 1.76 -14.98 3.17
N LEU A 90 2.56 -14.47 4.13
CA LEU A 90 3.21 -13.17 3.95
C LEU A 90 4.18 -13.14 2.75
N ASP A 91 4.74 -14.28 2.35
CA ASP A 91 5.49 -14.41 1.10
C ASP A 91 4.61 -14.10 -0.12
N GLN A 92 3.41 -14.69 -0.19
CA GLN A 92 2.47 -14.41 -1.29
C GLN A 92 2.00 -12.96 -1.29
N VAL A 93 1.66 -12.41 -0.12
CA VAL A 93 1.24 -11.01 0.03
C VAL A 93 2.30 -10.05 -0.49
N THR A 94 3.58 -10.34 -0.24
CA THR A 94 4.68 -9.40 -0.52
C THR A 94 5.49 -9.73 -1.78
N PHE A 95 5.20 -10.83 -2.47
CA PHE A 95 5.85 -11.21 -3.71
C PHE A 95 5.82 -10.10 -4.78
N PRO A 96 4.70 -9.37 -4.98
CA PRO A 96 4.65 -8.27 -5.93
C PRO A 96 5.68 -7.18 -5.69
N VAL A 97 6.02 -6.89 -4.43
CA VAL A 97 7.06 -5.89 -4.09
C VAL A 97 8.44 -6.36 -4.56
N ARG A 98 8.73 -7.67 -4.45
CA ARG A 98 9.96 -8.25 -4.99
C ARG A 98 10.01 -8.17 -6.52
N LEU A 99 8.88 -8.45 -7.18
CA LEU A 99 8.77 -8.27 -8.62
C LEU A 99 8.99 -6.80 -9.02
N MET A 100 8.35 -5.85 -8.34
CA MET A 100 8.54 -4.42 -8.60
C MET A 100 10.03 -4.03 -8.50
N LYS A 101 10.73 -4.50 -7.46
CA LYS A 101 12.19 -4.27 -7.35
C LYS A 101 12.95 -4.83 -8.53
N ALA A 102 12.63 -6.04 -8.95
CA ALA A 102 13.30 -6.68 -10.10
C ALA A 102 13.02 -5.97 -11.43
N LEU A 103 11.84 -5.31 -11.57
CA LEU A 103 11.48 -4.48 -12.72
C LEU A 103 12.17 -3.11 -12.73
N GLY A 104 12.85 -2.72 -11.64
CA GLY A 104 13.60 -1.47 -11.55
C GLY A 104 12.95 -0.39 -10.66
N VAL A 105 11.92 -0.73 -9.89
CA VAL A 105 11.28 0.23 -8.97
C VAL A 105 12.25 0.65 -7.88
N GLU A 106 12.38 1.96 -7.72
CA GLU A 106 13.22 2.63 -6.71
C GLU A 106 12.37 3.31 -5.62
N LYS A 107 11.15 3.73 -5.96
CA LYS A 107 10.21 4.42 -5.06
C LYS A 107 8.86 3.73 -5.07
N LEU A 108 8.25 3.56 -3.91
CA LEU A 108 6.96 2.89 -3.77
C LEU A 108 5.96 3.75 -3.00
N ILE A 109 4.79 3.94 -3.57
CA ILE A 109 3.64 4.50 -2.88
C ILE A 109 2.73 3.34 -2.48
N ILE A 110 2.49 3.15 -1.19
CA ILE A 110 1.53 2.16 -0.69
C ILE A 110 0.28 2.91 -0.23
N THR A 111 -0.87 2.55 -0.78
CA THR A 111 -2.13 3.17 -0.39
C THR A 111 -3.07 2.15 0.24
N ASN A 112 -3.94 2.60 1.11
CA ASN A 112 -4.92 1.75 1.77
C ASN A 112 -6.18 2.54 2.14
N ALA A 113 -7.29 1.83 2.35
CA ALA A 113 -8.45 2.27 3.11
C ALA A 113 -8.31 1.74 4.54
N CYS A 114 -8.59 2.56 5.55
CA CYS A 114 -8.44 2.18 6.96
C CYS A 114 -9.38 2.97 7.87
N GLY A 115 -9.54 2.50 9.11
CA GLY A 115 -10.30 3.18 10.14
C GLY A 115 -9.45 4.23 10.88
N ALA A 116 -10.02 5.42 11.12
CA ALA A 116 -9.41 6.43 11.98
C ALA A 116 -9.56 6.03 13.43
N VAL A 117 -8.43 5.97 14.15
CA VAL A 117 -8.36 5.70 15.60
C VAL A 117 -8.23 7.02 16.37
N ASN A 118 -7.54 8.00 15.78
CA ASN A 118 -7.43 9.36 16.30
C ASN A 118 -8.77 10.10 16.14
N THR A 119 -9.30 10.64 17.22
CA THR A 119 -10.59 11.32 17.26
C THR A 119 -10.60 12.72 16.65
N ASP A 120 -9.42 13.29 16.36
CA ASP A 120 -9.27 14.56 15.67
C ASP A 120 -9.31 14.40 14.14
N PHE A 121 -9.36 13.16 13.66
CA PHE A 121 -9.49 12.83 12.24
C PHE A 121 -10.94 12.54 11.87
N SER A 122 -11.25 12.62 10.60
CA SER A 122 -12.60 12.41 10.07
C SER A 122 -12.61 11.47 8.88
N PRO A 123 -13.69 10.71 8.66
CA PRO A 123 -13.89 9.96 7.43
C PRO A 123 -13.75 10.88 6.20
N GLY A 124 -12.96 10.45 5.23
CA GLY A 124 -12.60 11.25 4.06
C GLY A 124 -11.25 11.98 4.18
N ASP A 125 -10.64 12.06 5.36
CA ASP A 125 -9.28 12.58 5.48
C ASP A 125 -8.28 11.64 4.78
N LEU A 126 -7.26 12.22 4.14
CA LEU A 126 -6.07 11.51 3.70
C LEU A 126 -4.98 11.64 4.78
N MET A 127 -4.33 10.52 5.12
CA MET A 127 -3.26 10.48 6.12
C MET A 127 -1.96 9.96 5.50
N LEU A 128 -0.90 10.75 5.61
CA LEU A 128 0.47 10.32 5.32
C LEU A 128 0.99 9.51 6.50
N ILE A 129 1.37 8.27 6.24
CA ILE A 129 1.92 7.38 7.26
C ILE A 129 3.32 7.83 7.63
N THR A 130 3.55 8.13 8.90
CA THR A 130 4.86 8.53 9.42
C THR A 130 5.64 7.36 9.99
N ASP A 131 4.94 6.38 10.57
CA ASP A 131 5.45 5.16 11.16
C ASP A 131 4.33 4.11 11.27
N HIS A 132 4.65 2.91 11.73
CA HIS A 132 3.64 1.89 11.96
C HIS A 132 3.85 1.10 13.26
N ILE A 133 2.76 0.51 13.76
CA ILE A 133 2.77 -0.49 14.83
C ILE A 133 2.27 -1.81 14.25
N ASN A 134 3.10 -2.84 14.34
CA ASN A 134 2.74 -4.20 13.93
C ASN A 134 2.13 -4.96 15.12
N LEU A 135 0.82 -5.15 15.11
CA LEU A 135 0.08 -5.84 16.18
C LEU A 135 -0.24 -7.30 15.85
N THR A 136 0.24 -7.82 14.72
CA THR A 136 -0.09 -9.17 14.27
C THR A 136 0.85 -10.25 14.81
N ALA A 137 1.92 -9.86 15.51
CA ALA A 137 3.01 -10.76 15.93
C ALA A 137 3.62 -11.58 14.79
N ASN A 138 3.46 -11.13 13.54
CA ASN A 138 3.99 -11.79 12.35
C ASN A 138 4.88 -10.81 11.55
N ASN A 139 5.83 -11.35 10.76
CA ASN A 139 6.76 -10.54 9.99
C ASN A 139 7.16 -11.30 8.71
N PRO A 140 7.10 -10.68 7.53
CA PRO A 140 7.44 -11.34 6.26
C PRO A 140 8.91 -11.78 6.14
N LEU A 141 9.77 -11.37 7.06
CA LEU A 141 11.19 -11.76 7.10
C LEU A 141 11.48 -12.93 8.07
N ILE A 142 10.45 -13.51 8.72
CA ILE A 142 10.61 -14.71 9.54
C ILE A 142 10.98 -15.88 8.64
N GLY A 143 12.00 -16.64 9.06
CA GLY A 143 12.49 -17.81 8.36
C GLY A 143 13.95 -17.67 7.91
N PRO A 144 14.44 -18.52 7.01
CA PRO A 144 15.80 -18.42 6.46
C PRO A 144 16.01 -17.10 5.71
N ASN A 145 17.23 -16.54 5.82
CA ASN A 145 17.56 -15.33 5.04
C ASN A 145 18.08 -15.72 3.64
N ASN A 146 17.69 -14.94 2.62
CA ASN A 146 18.33 -14.97 1.31
C ASN A 146 19.15 -13.66 1.15
N PRO A 147 20.49 -13.72 1.18
CA PRO A 147 21.33 -12.53 1.10
C PRO A 147 21.20 -11.78 -0.23
N ASP A 148 20.78 -12.43 -1.30
CA ASP A 148 20.52 -11.79 -2.60
C ASP A 148 19.30 -10.85 -2.57
N LEU A 149 18.42 -11.03 -1.58
CA LEU A 149 17.20 -10.23 -1.41
C LEU A 149 17.34 -9.16 -0.33
N GLY A 150 18.40 -9.21 0.49
CA GLY A 150 18.66 -8.22 1.52
C GLY A 150 19.29 -8.79 2.80
N VAL A 151 19.48 -7.91 3.77
CA VAL A 151 20.15 -8.23 5.04
C VAL A 151 19.27 -9.05 5.99
N ARG A 152 19.90 -9.86 6.87
CA ARG A 152 19.15 -10.65 7.86
C ARG A 152 18.45 -9.77 8.92
N PHE A 153 19.15 -8.76 9.43
CA PHE A 153 18.64 -7.85 10.46
C PHE A 153 18.50 -6.46 9.86
N LEU A 154 17.26 -6.13 9.50
CA LEU A 154 16.91 -4.89 8.82
C LEU A 154 16.72 -3.77 9.83
N ASP A 155 17.37 -2.63 9.60
CA ASP A 155 17.04 -1.39 10.29
C ASP A 155 15.74 -0.80 9.77
N VAL A 156 14.76 -0.68 10.65
CA VAL A 156 13.41 -0.15 10.39
C VAL A 156 13.16 1.20 11.08
N SER A 157 14.20 1.90 11.51
CA SER A 157 14.07 3.24 12.11
C SER A 157 13.49 4.27 11.13
N GLU A 158 13.54 3.99 9.82
CA GLU A 158 12.92 4.82 8.77
C GLU A 158 12.36 3.92 7.65
N VAL A 159 11.19 3.31 7.87
CA VAL A 159 10.48 2.54 6.83
C VAL A 159 9.83 3.47 5.81
N TYR A 160 9.23 4.56 6.28
CA TYR A 160 8.59 5.57 5.43
C TYR A 160 9.55 6.74 5.25
N ASN A 161 10.13 6.85 4.05
CA ASN A 161 11.23 7.76 3.73
C ASN A 161 10.86 9.23 3.99
N LYS A 162 11.66 9.93 4.81
CA LYS A 162 11.41 11.32 5.22
C LYS A 162 11.46 12.31 4.06
N ALA A 163 12.37 12.12 3.11
CA ALA A 163 12.49 13.01 1.95
C ALA A 163 11.25 12.89 1.06
N LEU A 164 10.79 11.65 0.78
CA LEU A 164 9.57 11.43 -0.01
C LEU A 164 8.32 11.95 0.72
N ARG A 165 8.23 11.76 2.05
CA ARG A 165 7.13 12.35 2.84
C ARG A 165 7.10 13.87 2.74
N SER A 166 8.26 14.53 2.76
CA SER A 166 8.35 15.99 2.60
C SER A 166 7.84 16.44 1.24
N ILE A 167 8.07 15.67 0.16
CA ILE A 167 7.51 15.94 -1.16
C ILE A 167 5.99 15.85 -1.12
N VAL A 168 5.42 14.78 -0.54
CA VAL A 168 3.95 14.61 -0.42
C VAL A 168 3.31 15.77 0.34
N ILE A 169 3.91 16.19 1.47
CA ILE A 169 3.45 17.34 2.27
C ILE A 169 3.49 18.63 1.43
N GLY A 170 4.57 18.85 0.68
CA GLY A 170 4.72 20.02 -0.19
C GLY A 170 3.68 20.04 -1.30
N VAL A 171 3.36 18.90 -1.90
CA VAL A 171 2.30 18.74 -2.90
C VAL A 171 0.93 19.03 -2.28
N ALA A 172 0.60 18.43 -1.15
CA ALA A 172 -0.67 18.64 -0.47
C ALA A 172 -0.89 20.14 -0.16
N LYS A 173 0.15 20.80 0.39
CA LYS A 173 0.10 22.25 0.67
C LYS A 173 -0.13 23.07 -0.59
N ALA A 174 0.60 22.80 -1.67
CA ALA A 174 0.49 23.54 -2.93
C ALA A 174 -0.89 23.38 -3.59
N GLN A 175 -1.58 22.27 -3.33
CA GLN A 175 -2.89 21.98 -3.88
C GLN A 175 -4.05 22.26 -2.92
N ASN A 176 -3.77 22.83 -1.74
CA ASN A 176 -4.75 23.06 -0.67
C ASN A 176 -5.49 21.78 -0.23
N ILE A 177 -4.78 20.65 -0.21
CA ILE A 177 -5.29 19.37 0.28
C ILE A 177 -4.96 19.27 1.77
N THR A 178 -5.99 19.03 2.60
CA THR A 178 -5.79 18.68 4.00
C THR A 178 -5.17 17.29 4.07
N LEU A 179 -3.95 17.20 4.59
CA LEU A 179 -3.21 15.95 4.74
C LEU A 179 -2.87 15.75 6.21
N ARG A 180 -3.48 14.73 6.83
CA ARG A 180 -3.12 14.29 8.18
C ARG A 180 -1.78 13.59 8.15
N GLN A 181 -1.14 13.47 9.29
CA GLN A 181 0.06 12.65 9.48
C GLN A 181 -0.14 11.80 10.71
N GLY A 182 0.27 10.53 10.65
CA GLY A 182 0.01 9.64 11.77
C GLY A 182 0.67 8.27 11.68
N VAL A 183 0.52 7.52 12.75
CA VAL A 183 1.01 6.15 12.92
C VAL A 183 -0.09 5.18 12.51
N TYR A 184 0.25 4.22 11.64
CA TYR A 184 -0.66 3.18 11.17
C TYR A 184 -0.47 1.90 11.97
N ALA A 185 -1.54 1.34 12.55
CA ALA A 185 -1.53 0.01 13.17
C ALA A 185 -1.94 -1.07 12.15
N TRP A 186 -1.15 -2.14 12.05
CA TRP A 186 -1.51 -3.30 11.26
C TRP A 186 -2.19 -4.35 12.14
N TRP A 187 -3.44 -4.69 11.78
CA TRP A 187 -4.27 -5.74 12.35
C TRP A 187 -4.47 -6.86 11.33
N THR A 188 -4.66 -8.10 11.77
CA THR A 188 -4.80 -9.23 10.84
C THR A 188 -6.08 -9.19 10.01
N GLY A 189 -7.22 -8.81 10.59
CA GLY A 189 -8.55 -9.08 10.05
C GLY A 189 -8.90 -10.58 10.10
N PRO A 190 -9.97 -11.04 9.42
CA PRO A 190 -10.92 -10.26 8.62
C PRO A 190 -11.97 -9.52 9.45
N THR A 191 -12.06 -9.77 10.77
CA THR A 191 -12.96 -9.00 11.64
C THR A 191 -12.42 -7.59 11.83
N TYR A 192 -13.30 -6.60 11.87
CA TYR A 192 -12.96 -5.32 12.46
C TYR A 192 -12.60 -5.51 13.92
N GLU A 193 -11.89 -4.55 14.49
CA GLU A 193 -11.46 -4.54 15.87
C GLU A 193 -12.69 -4.32 16.79
N THR A 194 -12.60 -4.85 18.00
CA THR A 194 -13.58 -4.52 19.05
C THR A 194 -13.33 -3.09 19.59
N PRO A 195 -14.34 -2.44 20.23
CA PRO A 195 -14.12 -1.15 20.87
C PRO A 195 -13.00 -1.16 21.93
N ALA A 196 -12.75 -2.29 22.60
CA ALA A 196 -11.66 -2.43 23.56
C ALA A 196 -10.30 -2.46 22.87
N GLU A 197 -10.18 -3.17 21.74
CA GLU A 197 -8.97 -3.20 20.90
C GLU A 197 -8.68 -1.81 20.33
N ILE A 198 -9.67 -1.05 19.87
CA ILE A 198 -9.48 0.32 19.39
C ILE A 198 -8.97 1.25 20.51
N ARG A 199 -9.49 1.12 21.74
CA ARG A 199 -8.94 1.88 22.88
C ARG A 199 -7.49 1.50 23.16
N MET A 200 -7.15 0.22 23.09
CA MET A 200 -5.77 -0.27 23.24
C MET A 200 -4.87 0.31 22.14
N ILE A 201 -5.26 0.18 20.88
CA ILE A 201 -4.52 0.68 19.70
C ILE A 201 -4.23 2.18 19.83
N ARG A 202 -5.24 2.97 20.25
CA ARG A 202 -5.07 4.40 20.52
C ARG A 202 -4.08 4.66 21.66
N THR A 203 -4.17 3.91 22.74
CA THR A 203 -3.25 4.03 23.90
C THR A 203 -1.82 3.71 23.50
N LEU A 204 -1.60 2.80 22.55
CA LEU A 204 -0.29 2.49 21.98
C LEU A 204 0.26 3.59 21.04
N GLY A 205 -0.55 4.59 20.72
CA GLY A 205 -0.14 5.75 19.92
C GLY A 205 -0.41 5.63 18.42
N ALA A 206 -1.30 4.73 17.99
CA ALA A 206 -1.72 4.68 16.59
C ALA A 206 -2.84 5.68 16.31
N ASP A 207 -2.82 6.25 15.10
CA ASP A 207 -3.80 7.20 14.56
C ASP A 207 -4.81 6.54 13.62
N ALA A 208 -4.43 5.43 13.00
CA ALA A 208 -5.27 4.66 12.08
C ALA A 208 -4.98 3.16 12.22
N VAL A 209 -5.95 2.33 11.84
CA VAL A 209 -5.83 0.86 11.86
C VAL A 209 -6.36 0.26 10.57
N GLY A 210 -5.67 -0.77 10.07
CA GLY A 210 -6.11 -1.52 8.89
C GLY A 210 -5.38 -2.85 8.74
N MET A 211 -5.69 -3.58 7.68
CA MET A 211 -5.35 -5.00 7.53
C MET A 211 -4.28 -5.26 6.45
N SER A 212 -3.45 -4.27 6.12
CA SER A 212 -2.49 -4.34 5.00
C SER A 212 -1.24 -3.47 5.24
N THR A 213 -0.50 -3.15 4.18
CA THR A 213 0.52 -2.08 4.12
C THR A 213 1.86 -2.41 4.80
N VAL A 214 1.83 -2.85 6.05
CA VAL A 214 3.07 -3.08 6.82
C VAL A 214 3.94 -4.19 6.25
N PRO A 215 3.40 -5.35 5.84
CA PRO A 215 4.21 -6.38 5.19
C PRO A 215 4.91 -5.88 3.93
N GLU A 216 4.17 -5.17 3.06
CA GLU A 216 4.72 -4.62 1.81
C GLU A 216 5.78 -3.55 2.09
N ALA A 217 5.55 -2.67 3.08
CA ALA A 217 6.51 -1.63 3.47
C ALA A 217 7.80 -2.23 4.03
N LEU A 218 7.72 -3.29 4.85
CA LEU A 218 8.88 -4.01 5.37
C LEU A 218 9.70 -4.67 4.25
N ILE A 219 9.03 -5.33 3.29
CA ILE A 219 9.72 -5.94 2.15
C ILE A 219 10.28 -4.89 1.19
N ALA A 220 9.61 -3.76 0.99
CA ALA A 220 10.14 -2.64 0.21
C ALA A 220 11.42 -2.10 0.85
N ARG A 221 11.39 -1.82 2.15
CA ARG A 221 12.58 -1.38 2.90
C ARG A 221 13.72 -2.40 2.83
N HIS A 222 13.41 -3.70 2.99
CA HIS A 222 14.39 -4.78 2.87
C HIS A 222 15.01 -4.88 1.47
N ALA A 223 14.24 -4.56 0.42
CA ALA A 223 14.69 -4.55 -0.97
C ALA A 223 15.39 -3.22 -1.37
N GLY A 224 15.52 -2.26 -0.45
CA GLY A 224 16.11 -0.95 -0.76
C GLY A 224 15.23 -0.12 -1.69
N ILE A 225 13.91 -0.15 -1.49
CA ILE A 225 12.94 0.72 -2.17
C ILE A 225 12.52 1.80 -1.18
N ASP A 226 12.66 3.06 -1.55
CA ASP A 226 12.16 4.18 -0.77
C ASP A 226 10.63 4.23 -0.79
N THR A 227 10.00 4.26 0.38
CA THR A 227 8.55 4.05 0.49
C THR A 227 7.85 5.22 1.16
N VAL A 228 6.64 5.54 0.69
CA VAL A 228 5.65 6.34 1.41
C VAL A 228 4.33 5.59 1.49
N GLY A 229 3.58 5.81 2.59
CA GLY A 229 2.24 5.28 2.78
C GLY A 229 1.22 6.42 2.81
N ILE A 230 0.11 6.27 2.09
CA ILE A 230 -1.02 7.21 2.11
C ILE A 230 -2.28 6.41 2.41
N SER A 231 -2.90 6.70 3.55
CA SER A 231 -4.16 6.09 3.97
C SER A 231 -5.33 6.97 3.60
N CYS A 232 -6.41 6.38 3.11
CA CYS A 232 -7.73 6.98 3.07
C CYS A 232 -8.47 6.56 4.35
N LEU A 233 -8.81 7.50 5.21
CA LEU A 233 -9.58 7.23 6.42
C LEU A 233 -11.05 7.11 6.01
N THR A 234 -11.51 5.88 5.84
CA THR A 234 -12.85 5.63 5.25
C THR A 234 -13.97 5.63 6.27
N ASN A 235 -13.64 5.42 7.52
CA ASN A 235 -14.57 5.37 8.65
C ASN A 235 -13.83 5.73 9.95
N MET A 236 -14.58 6.06 10.99
CA MET A 236 -14.03 6.02 12.34
C MET A 236 -13.97 4.56 12.78
N ALA A 237 -12.86 4.16 13.41
CA ALA A 237 -12.70 2.80 13.90
C ALA A 237 -13.78 2.41 14.93
N CYS A 238 -13.98 1.11 15.13
CA CYS A 238 -15.09 0.58 15.92
C CYS A 238 -15.20 1.21 17.33
N GLY A 239 -16.43 1.56 17.74
CA GLY A 239 -16.72 2.10 19.07
C GLY A 239 -16.26 3.54 19.32
N ILE A 240 -15.87 4.28 18.27
CA ILE A 240 -15.64 5.73 18.32
C ILE A 240 -16.96 6.46 18.08
N LEU A 241 -17.69 6.04 17.05
CA LEU A 241 -19.06 6.50 16.80
C LEU A 241 -20.06 5.40 17.24
N ASP A 242 -21.28 5.82 17.59
CA ASP A 242 -22.35 4.90 17.97
C ASP A 242 -23.08 4.36 16.72
N GLN A 243 -22.33 3.68 15.86
CA GLN A 243 -22.84 3.03 14.65
C GLN A 243 -21.99 1.81 14.27
N PRO A 244 -22.60 0.77 13.67
CA PRO A 244 -21.84 -0.36 13.15
C PRO A 244 -20.98 0.06 11.93
N LEU A 245 -19.87 -0.64 11.73
CA LEU A 245 -19.04 -0.49 10.53
C LEU A 245 -19.57 -1.37 9.39
N SER A 246 -19.46 -0.88 8.16
CA SER A 246 -19.77 -1.66 6.96
C SER A 246 -18.71 -1.48 5.88
N HIS A 247 -18.61 -2.46 4.99
CA HIS A 247 -17.71 -2.36 3.84
C HIS A 247 -18.22 -1.36 2.79
N GLU A 248 -19.54 -1.16 2.72
CA GLU A 248 -20.18 -0.18 1.86
C GLU A 248 -19.72 1.24 2.21
N GLU A 249 -19.66 1.60 3.51
CA GLU A 249 -19.15 2.89 3.98
C GLU A 249 -17.70 3.14 3.49
N VAL A 250 -16.88 2.08 3.51
CA VAL A 250 -15.49 2.15 3.01
C VAL A 250 -15.45 2.55 1.54
N ILE A 251 -16.25 1.90 0.70
CA ILE A 251 -16.29 2.16 -0.75
C ILE A 251 -16.85 3.55 -1.04
N GLU A 252 -17.96 3.93 -0.40
CA GLU A 252 -18.61 5.23 -0.60
C GLU A 252 -17.68 6.39 -0.21
N THR A 253 -16.97 6.26 0.91
CA THR A 253 -16.05 7.30 1.37
C THR A 253 -14.82 7.39 0.46
N ALA A 254 -14.26 6.27 0.02
CA ALA A 254 -13.16 6.24 -0.94
C ALA A 254 -13.56 6.93 -2.27
N GLU A 255 -14.79 6.71 -2.75
CA GLU A 255 -15.28 7.37 -3.98
C GLU A 255 -15.41 8.89 -3.80
N LYS A 256 -15.86 9.37 -2.64
CA LYS A 256 -15.97 10.82 -2.34
C LYS A 256 -14.62 11.54 -2.40
N VAL A 257 -13.52 10.88 -1.97
CA VAL A 257 -12.17 11.48 -1.94
C VAL A 257 -11.32 11.16 -3.15
N LYS A 258 -11.81 10.32 -4.05
CA LYS A 258 -11.10 9.81 -5.22
C LYS A 258 -10.39 10.89 -6.05
N ALA A 259 -11.09 11.97 -6.38
CA ALA A 259 -10.50 13.06 -7.17
C ALA A 259 -9.32 13.72 -6.45
N THR A 260 -9.46 13.97 -5.15
CA THR A 260 -8.41 14.55 -4.30
C THR A 260 -7.22 13.60 -4.17
N PHE A 261 -7.49 12.31 -4.00
CA PHE A 261 -6.48 11.27 -3.92
C PHE A 261 -5.68 11.16 -5.24
N ILE A 262 -6.37 11.06 -6.38
CA ILE A 262 -5.71 10.98 -7.71
C ILE A 262 -4.82 12.20 -7.93
N LYS A 263 -5.33 13.39 -7.63
CA LYS A 263 -4.59 14.65 -7.76
C LYS A 263 -3.34 14.69 -6.90
N LEU A 264 -3.43 14.27 -5.62
CA LEU A 264 -2.29 14.21 -4.71
C LEU A 264 -1.23 13.23 -5.22
N VAL A 265 -1.63 12.02 -5.59
CA VAL A 265 -0.71 10.96 -6.00
C VAL A 265 -0.04 11.28 -7.34
N ALA A 266 -0.81 11.74 -8.34
CA ALA A 266 -0.28 12.09 -9.66
C ALA A 266 0.78 13.19 -9.57
N GLU A 267 0.50 14.26 -8.83
CA GLU A 267 1.46 15.36 -8.65
C GLU A 267 2.67 14.94 -7.80
N THR A 268 2.46 14.03 -6.82
CA THR A 268 3.56 13.46 -6.05
C THR A 268 4.51 12.67 -6.96
N ILE A 269 3.97 11.82 -7.83
CA ILE A 269 4.75 11.04 -8.78
C ILE A 269 5.57 11.96 -9.72
N SER A 270 4.98 13.05 -10.19
CA SER A 270 5.69 13.98 -11.08
C SER A 270 6.92 14.63 -10.43
N ARG A 271 6.95 14.69 -9.08
CA ARG A 271 8.06 15.27 -8.30
C ARG A 271 9.05 14.23 -7.75
N PHE A 272 8.80 12.96 -7.97
CA PHE A 272 9.72 11.87 -7.64
C PHE A 272 10.82 11.76 -8.71
#